data_cb5d0fba4deb7c649dd03e484311f3d8
#
_entry.id   cb5d0fba4deb7c649dd03e484311f3d8
#
_cell.length_a   1.000
_cell.length_b   1.000
_cell.length_c   1.000
_cell.angle_alpha   90.00
_cell.angle_beta   90.00
_cell.angle_gamma   90.00
#
_symmetry.space_group_name_H-M   'P 1'
#
loop_
_entity.id
_entity.type
_entity.pdbx_description
1 polymer ?
#
loop_
_entity_poly.entity_id
_entity_poly.type
_entity_poly.pdbx_seq_one_letter_code
_entity_poly.pdbx_strand_id
1 'polypeptide(L)'
;MNGLPILLDADDALSFYRSQANPNNPMKAIVVGVLAQEGYQNRDIREALDIQQVYTVTHLLRVSKALTDDEMDLWYRNPEQITLGHLRAIAKFPHAKRESLIRRLLTSKIPVHQFEALARGEDQSQDIDIQNFVEKMSEATGRPTTVMFNKKKQAGTLTLTFFDLNDFDALCRMLGYQNDEDF
;
A
#
# COMPACT_ATOMS: atom_id res chain seq x y z
N MET A 1 -26.56 11.73 -9.33
CA MET A 1 -25.57 11.23 -8.34
C MET A 1 -25.82 9.75 -8.20
N ASN A 2 -24.99 8.91 -8.82
CA ASN A 2 -25.13 7.46 -8.63
C ASN A 2 -24.40 7.10 -7.33
N GLY A 3 -25.16 6.88 -6.26
CA GLY A 3 -24.65 6.31 -5.01
C GLY A 3 -24.28 4.84 -5.16
N LEU A 4 -23.99 4.16 -4.04
CA LEU A 4 -23.77 2.72 -4.03
C LEU A 4 -24.97 1.97 -4.62
N PRO A 5 -24.76 0.85 -5.35
CA PRO A 5 -25.87 0.02 -5.80
C PRO A 5 -26.62 -0.56 -4.59
N ILE A 6 -27.93 -0.55 -4.66
CA ILE A 6 -28.80 -1.21 -3.66
C ILE A 6 -28.98 -2.65 -4.14
N LEU A 7 -28.43 -3.61 -3.40
CA LEU A 7 -28.50 -5.03 -3.70
C LEU A 7 -29.17 -5.71 -2.50
N LEU A 8 -30.33 -6.31 -2.72
CA LEU A 8 -31.18 -6.84 -1.65
C LEU A 8 -30.83 -8.29 -1.28
N ASP A 9 -30.38 -9.06 -2.28
CA ASP A 9 -30.08 -10.49 -2.14
C ASP A 9 -28.98 -10.94 -3.12
N ALA A 10 -28.71 -12.25 -3.12
CA ALA A 10 -27.71 -12.86 -3.99
C ALA A 10 -28.04 -12.73 -5.48
N ASP A 11 -29.29 -12.80 -5.86
CA ASP A 11 -29.74 -12.73 -7.26
C ASP A 11 -29.54 -11.32 -7.81
N ASP A 12 -29.90 -10.29 -7.02
CA ASP A 12 -29.62 -8.89 -7.34
C ASP A 12 -28.12 -8.65 -7.49
N ALA A 13 -27.31 -9.17 -6.56
CA ALA A 13 -25.87 -9.02 -6.58
C ALA A 13 -25.22 -9.66 -7.83
N LEU A 14 -25.63 -10.86 -8.18
CA LEU A 14 -25.14 -11.56 -9.37
C LEU A 14 -25.62 -10.90 -10.67
N SER A 15 -26.87 -10.44 -10.72
CA SER A 15 -27.42 -9.72 -11.87
C SER A 15 -26.70 -8.40 -12.07
N PHE A 16 -26.47 -7.63 -11.01
CA PHE A 16 -25.67 -6.40 -11.05
C PHE A 16 -24.26 -6.69 -11.57
N TYR A 17 -23.59 -7.70 -11.01
CA TYR A 17 -22.22 -8.04 -11.43
C TYR A 17 -22.13 -8.39 -12.91
N ARG A 18 -23.05 -9.22 -13.41
CA ARG A 18 -23.10 -9.66 -14.81
C ARG A 18 -23.45 -8.54 -15.78
N SER A 19 -24.17 -7.51 -15.33
CA SER A 19 -24.49 -6.33 -16.13
C SER A 19 -23.28 -5.41 -16.38
N GLN A 20 -22.21 -5.56 -15.59
CA GLN A 20 -21.02 -4.74 -15.71
C GLN A 20 -20.05 -5.34 -16.74
N ALA A 21 -19.69 -4.57 -17.78
CA ALA A 21 -18.71 -5.01 -18.78
C ALA A 21 -17.30 -5.24 -18.19
N ASN A 22 -16.93 -4.45 -17.19
CA ASN A 22 -15.63 -4.56 -16.51
C ASN A 22 -15.75 -4.17 -15.04
N PRO A 23 -16.21 -5.08 -14.15
CA PRO A 23 -16.43 -4.78 -12.76
C PRO A 23 -15.10 -4.48 -12.05
N ASN A 24 -15.00 -3.30 -11.45
CA ASN A 24 -13.85 -2.87 -10.66
C ASN A 24 -13.87 -3.44 -9.23
N ASN A 25 -12.79 -3.21 -8.46
CA ASN A 25 -12.66 -3.76 -7.11
C ASN A 25 -13.75 -3.30 -6.12
N PRO A 26 -14.20 -2.03 -6.08
CA PRO A 26 -15.34 -1.63 -5.25
C PRO A 26 -16.62 -2.41 -5.58
N MET A 27 -16.97 -2.54 -6.86
CA MET A 27 -18.13 -3.32 -7.29
C MET A 27 -18.02 -4.78 -6.83
N LYS A 28 -16.84 -5.39 -7.05
CA LYS A 28 -16.56 -6.76 -6.57
C LYS A 28 -16.71 -6.88 -5.06
N ALA A 29 -16.23 -5.89 -4.29
CA ALA A 29 -16.30 -5.93 -2.83
C ALA A 29 -17.76 -5.86 -2.32
N ILE A 30 -18.60 -5.03 -2.93
CA ILE A 30 -20.03 -4.92 -2.59
C ILE A 30 -20.72 -6.26 -2.86
N VAL A 31 -20.55 -6.81 -4.05
CA VAL A 31 -21.15 -8.10 -4.44
C VAL A 31 -20.67 -9.24 -3.55
N VAL A 32 -19.36 -9.33 -3.29
CA VAL A 32 -18.78 -10.33 -2.37
C VAL A 32 -19.36 -10.19 -0.96
N GLY A 33 -19.59 -8.96 -0.49
CA GLY A 33 -20.21 -8.69 0.79
C GLY A 33 -21.63 -9.26 0.89
N VAL A 34 -22.47 -9.00 -0.11
CA VAL A 34 -23.87 -9.51 -0.16
C VAL A 34 -23.89 -11.02 -0.27
N LEU A 35 -23.14 -11.62 -1.18
CA LEU A 35 -23.10 -13.08 -1.32
C LEU A 35 -22.64 -13.79 -0.03
N ALA A 36 -21.67 -13.20 0.69
CA ALA A 36 -21.23 -13.77 1.96
C ALA A 36 -22.27 -13.62 3.08
N GLN A 37 -23.09 -12.56 3.09
CA GLN A 37 -24.21 -12.40 4.01
C GLN A 37 -25.32 -13.43 3.74
N GLU A 38 -25.55 -13.79 2.47
CA GLU A 38 -26.45 -14.85 2.03
C GLU A 38 -25.90 -16.28 2.25
N GLY A 39 -24.71 -16.41 2.86
CA GLY A 39 -24.11 -17.70 3.25
C GLY A 39 -23.25 -18.38 2.20
N TYR A 40 -22.96 -17.73 1.07
CA TYR A 40 -22.06 -18.28 0.07
C TYR A 40 -20.65 -18.44 0.63
N GLN A 41 -20.04 -19.60 0.36
CA GLN A 41 -18.65 -19.85 0.75
C GLN A 41 -17.68 -19.15 -0.23
N ASN A 42 -16.47 -18.85 0.23
CA ASN A 42 -15.45 -18.18 -0.61
C ASN A 42 -15.19 -18.89 -1.95
N ARG A 43 -15.33 -20.21 -1.99
CA ARG A 43 -15.19 -20.99 -3.21
C ARG A 43 -16.32 -20.69 -4.19
N ASP A 44 -17.57 -20.70 -3.71
CA ASP A 44 -18.77 -20.48 -4.51
C ASP A 44 -18.79 -19.05 -5.06
N ILE A 45 -18.42 -18.06 -4.23
CA ILE A 45 -18.27 -16.67 -4.64
C ILE A 45 -17.22 -16.54 -5.73
N ARG A 46 -16.08 -17.21 -5.58
CA ARG A 46 -15.00 -17.18 -6.56
C ARG A 46 -15.45 -17.72 -7.91
N GLU A 47 -16.19 -18.84 -7.91
CA GLU A 47 -16.73 -19.47 -9.11
C GLU A 47 -17.80 -18.59 -9.76
N ALA A 48 -18.74 -18.05 -8.98
CA ALA A 48 -19.82 -17.19 -9.47
C ALA A 48 -19.35 -15.88 -10.10
N LEU A 49 -18.21 -15.34 -9.63
CA LEU A 49 -17.62 -14.08 -10.11
C LEU A 49 -16.42 -14.27 -11.04
N ASP A 50 -16.09 -15.50 -11.43
CA ASP A 50 -14.92 -15.86 -12.25
C ASP A 50 -13.62 -15.21 -11.74
N ILE A 51 -13.38 -15.26 -10.42
CA ILE A 51 -12.19 -14.72 -9.80
C ILE A 51 -11.10 -15.80 -9.78
N GLN A 52 -10.06 -15.60 -10.60
CA GLN A 52 -8.98 -16.59 -10.74
C GLN A 52 -8.12 -16.74 -9.48
N GLN A 53 -7.81 -15.63 -8.82
CA GLN A 53 -6.90 -15.60 -7.68
C GLN A 53 -7.61 -15.97 -6.37
N VAL A 54 -7.17 -17.05 -5.72
CA VAL A 54 -7.77 -17.61 -4.50
C VAL A 54 -7.93 -16.58 -3.37
N TYR A 55 -6.91 -15.75 -3.16
CA TYR A 55 -6.92 -14.78 -2.05
C TYR A 55 -7.75 -13.51 -2.31
N THR A 56 -8.17 -13.27 -3.55
CA THR A 56 -8.88 -12.04 -3.91
C THR A 56 -10.23 -11.94 -3.19
N VAL A 57 -11.02 -13.01 -3.16
CA VAL A 57 -12.31 -13.04 -2.44
C VAL A 57 -12.12 -12.75 -0.95
N THR A 58 -11.12 -13.38 -0.31
CA THR A 58 -10.81 -13.14 1.11
C THR A 58 -10.47 -11.67 1.38
N HIS A 59 -9.72 -11.04 0.48
CA HIS A 59 -9.35 -9.64 0.61
C HIS A 59 -10.54 -8.71 0.40
N LEU A 60 -11.35 -8.95 -0.61
CA LEU A 60 -12.57 -8.18 -0.89
C LEU A 60 -13.55 -8.30 0.28
N LEU A 61 -13.78 -9.50 0.79
CA LEU A 61 -14.66 -9.75 1.93
C LEU A 61 -14.18 -9.06 3.20
N ARG A 62 -12.86 -9.10 3.48
CA ARG A 62 -12.27 -8.40 4.62
C ARG A 62 -12.51 -6.89 4.54
N VAL A 63 -12.32 -6.31 3.36
CA VAL A 63 -12.52 -4.88 3.14
C VAL A 63 -14.00 -4.54 3.21
N SER A 64 -14.88 -5.30 2.55
CA SER A 64 -16.33 -5.10 2.60
C SER A 64 -16.89 -5.11 4.03
N LYS A 65 -16.42 -6.02 4.89
CA LYS A 65 -16.84 -6.10 6.31
C LYS A 65 -16.27 -4.97 7.18
N ALA A 66 -15.14 -4.39 6.80
CA ALA A 66 -14.46 -3.39 7.60
C ALA A 66 -14.94 -1.96 7.31
N LEU A 67 -15.30 -1.66 6.06
CA LEU A 67 -15.69 -0.33 5.63
C LEU A 67 -17.13 -0.01 6.05
N THR A 68 -17.36 1.27 6.37
CA THR A 68 -18.71 1.83 6.47
C THR A 68 -19.24 2.15 5.06
N ASP A 69 -20.55 2.40 4.95
CA ASP A 69 -21.18 2.77 3.67
C ASP A 69 -20.54 4.03 3.06
N ASP A 70 -20.24 5.03 3.90
CA ASP A 70 -19.57 6.26 3.46
C ASP A 70 -18.14 5.98 2.93
N GLU A 71 -17.37 5.13 3.61
CA GLU A 71 -16.03 4.72 3.17
C GLU A 71 -16.10 3.91 1.87
N MET A 72 -17.12 3.04 1.74
CA MET A 72 -17.35 2.28 0.52
C MET A 72 -17.76 3.19 -0.65
N ASP A 73 -18.61 4.18 -0.42
CA ASP A 73 -19.01 5.17 -1.43
C ASP A 73 -17.81 6.00 -1.90
N LEU A 74 -16.93 6.41 -0.99
CA LEU A 74 -15.68 7.10 -1.34
C LEU A 74 -14.80 6.23 -2.25
N TRP A 75 -14.66 4.94 -1.93
CA TRP A 75 -13.92 4.01 -2.78
C TRP A 75 -14.59 3.79 -4.13
N TYR A 76 -15.90 3.60 -4.14
CA TYR A 76 -16.69 3.37 -5.35
C TYR A 76 -16.55 4.52 -6.36
N ARG A 77 -16.50 5.76 -5.87
CA ARG A 77 -16.33 6.96 -6.70
C ARG A 77 -14.88 7.22 -7.11
N ASN A 78 -13.90 6.67 -6.40
CA ASN A 78 -12.47 6.94 -6.62
C ASN A 78 -11.63 5.66 -6.73
N PRO A 79 -11.99 4.70 -7.59
CA PRO A 79 -11.35 3.38 -7.66
C PRO A 79 -9.89 3.43 -8.10
N GLU A 80 -9.51 4.46 -8.85
CA GLU A 80 -8.14 4.66 -9.34
C GLU A 80 -7.19 5.22 -8.27
N GLN A 81 -7.73 6.02 -7.34
CA GLN A 81 -6.95 6.62 -6.25
C GLN A 81 -6.89 5.70 -5.03
N ILE A 82 -8.01 5.06 -4.70
CA ILE A 82 -8.15 4.16 -3.56
C ILE A 82 -8.13 2.73 -4.09
N THR A 83 -7.00 2.05 -3.97
CA THR A 83 -6.87 0.66 -4.43
C THR A 83 -7.22 -0.33 -3.31
N LEU A 84 -7.52 -1.58 -3.69
CA LEU A 84 -7.73 -2.68 -2.72
C LEU A 84 -6.52 -2.84 -1.78
N GLY A 85 -5.30 -2.61 -2.26
CA GLY A 85 -4.08 -2.65 -1.44
C GLY A 85 -4.10 -1.63 -0.32
N HIS A 86 -4.49 -0.38 -0.59
CA HIS A 86 -4.64 0.66 0.42
C HIS A 86 -5.66 0.27 1.49
N LEU A 87 -6.84 -0.21 1.10
CA LEU A 87 -7.90 -0.58 2.05
C LEU A 87 -7.54 -1.81 2.89
N ARG A 88 -6.83 -2.78 2.31
CA ARG A 88 -6.30 -3.92 3.07
C ARG A 88 -5.37 -3.50 4.20
N ALA A 89 -4.54 -2.50 3.95
CA ALA A 89 -3.59 -1.98 4.94
C ALA A 89 -4.30 -1.37 6.16
N ILE A 90 -5.46 -0.74 5.95
CA ILE A 90 -6.19 0.00 6.99
C ILE A 90 -7.43 -0.71 7.54
N ALA A 91 -7.89 -1.79 6.94
CA ALA A 91 -9.11 -2.52 7.33
C ALA A 91 -9.14 -2.93 8.83
N LYS A 92 -7.98 -3.09 9.45
CA LYS A 92 -7.84 -3.44 10.88
C LYS A 92 -7.99 -2.27 11.85
N PHE A 93 -7.98 -1.02 11.34
CA PHE A 93 -8.03 0.15 12.20
C PHE A 93 -9.48 0.60 12.48
N PRO A 94 -9.71 1.32 13.59
CA PRO A 94 -11.00 1.94 13.87
C PRO A 94 -11.41 2.93 12.79
N HIS A 95 -12.73 3.13 12.61
CA HIS A 95 -13.32 4.02 11.60
C HIS A 95 -12.65 5.41 11.57
N ALA A 96 -12.56 6.11 12.71
CA ALA A 96 -11.97 7.45 12.78
C ALA A 96 -10.55 7.53 12.20
N LYS A 97 -9.71 6.49 12.43
CA LYS A 97 -8.37 6.43 11.85
C LYS A 97 -8.42 6.11 10.35
N ARG A 98 -9.32 5.21 9.93
CA ARG A 98 -9.48 4.87 8.49
C ARG A 98 -9.94 6.07 7.69
N GLU A 99 -10.96 6.80 8.17
CA GLU A 99 -11.49 7.98 7.52
C GLU A 99 -10.38 9.01 7.23
N SER A 100 -9.58 9.33 8.24
CA SER A 100 -8.44 10.25 8.11
C SER A 100 -7.44 9.80 7.03
N LEU A 101 -7.11 8.49 6.99
CA LEU A 101 -6.19 7.93 6.02
C LEU A 101 -6.79 7.89 4.60
N ILE A 102 -8.08 7.58 4.44
CA ILE A 102 -8.78 7.60 3.15
C ILE A 102 -8.82 9.03 2.58
N ARG A 103 -9.15 10.03 3.41
CA ARG A 103 -9.12 11.44 2.98
C ARG A 103 -7.73 11.85 2.48
N ARG A 104 -6.66 11.36 3.11
CA ARG A 104 -5.29 11.63 2.67
C ARG A 104 -4.99 10.99 1.31
N LEU A 105 -5.50 9.80 1.01
CA LEU A 105 -5.39 9.19 -0.32
C LEU A 105 -6.08 10.02 -1.41
N LEU A 106 -7.21 10.67 -1.09
CA LEU A 106 -7.93 11.52 -2.04
C LEU A 106 -7.19 12.82 -2.36
N THR A 107 -6.37 13.31 -1.44
CA THR A 107 -5.59 14.55 -1.62
C THR A 107 -4.20 14.30 -2.19
N SER A 108 -3.66 13.09 -2.03
CA SER A 108 -2.28 12.76 -2.40
C SER A 108 -2.19 11.36 -2.99
N LYS A 109 -1.53 11.22 -4.14
CA LYS A 109 -1.26 9.91 -4.75
C LYS A 109 -0.14 9.21 -3.97
N ILE A 110 -0.52 8.44 -2.95
CA ILE A 110 0.43 7.72 -2.09
C ILE A 110 0.52 6.26 -2.57
N PRO A 111 1.69 5.73 -2.93
CA PRO A 111 1.86 4.31 -3.23
C PRO A 111 1.51 3.42 -2.02
N VAL A 112 1.02 2.19 -2.28
CA VAL A 112 0.53 1.26 -1.23
C VAL A 112 1.58 1.05 -0.13
N HIS A 113 2.85 0.84 -0.48
CA HIS A 113 3.91 0.60 0.51
C HIS A 113 4.16 1.80 1.44
N GLN A 114 4.12 3.03 0.90
CA GLN A 114 4.24 4.25 1.71
C GLN A 114 3.00 4.45 2.58
N PHE A 115 1.82 4.13 2.05
CA PHE A 115 0.58 4.20 2.79
C PHE A 115 0.51 3.18 3.93
N GLU A 116 1.05 1.98 3.73
CA GLU A 116 1.18 0.98 4.79
C GLU A 116 2.09 1.47 5.93
N ALA A 117 3.20 2.10 5.61
CA ALA A 117 4.10 2.70 6.60
C ALA A 117 3.40 3.83 7.37
N LEU A 118 2.73 4.74 6.66
CA LEU A 118 1.92 5.81 7.24
C LEU A 118 0.83 5.27 8.19
N ALA A 119 0.12 4.23 7.76
CA ALA A 119 -0.96 3.61 8.54
C ALA A 119 -0.43 2.95 9.84
N ARG A 120 0.80 2.42 9.82
CA ARG A 120 1.48 1.89 11.02
C ARG A 120 1.92 2.99 11.98
N GLY A 121 1.89 4.25 11.57
CA GLY A 121 2.40 5.37 12.36
C GLY A 121 3.93 5.46 12.31
N GLU A 122 4.53 4.91 11.25
CA GLU A 122 5.94 5.14 10.96
C GLU A 122 6.08 6.61 10.54
N ASP A 123 6.76 7.36 11.39
CA ASP A 123 6.80 8.82 11.32
C ASP A 123 7.57 9.27 10.07
N GLN A 124 6.88 9.96 9.15
CA GLN A 124 7.50 10.51 7.94
C GLN A 124 8.50 11.63 8.24
N SER A 125 8.44 12.25 9.43
CA SER A 125 9.38 13.31 9.78
C SER A 125 10.82 12.81 9.81
N GLN A 126 11.05 11.61 10.37
CA GLN A 126 12.37 11.00 10.37
C GLN A 126 12.81 10.47 8.99
N ASP A 127 11.87 10.06 8.13
CA ASP A 127 12.18 9.68 6.75
C ASP A 127 12.58 10.92 5.93
N ILE A 128 11.96 12.07 6.18
CA ILE A 128 12.35 13.34 5.55
C ILE A 128 13.76 13.77 6.02
N ASP A 129 14.06 13.65 7.31
CA ASP A 129 15.39 13.97 7.85
C ASP A 129 16.47 13.03 7.30
N ILE A 130 16.17 11.73 7.20
CA ILE A 130 17.07 10.75 6.58
C ILE A 130 17.23 11.03 5.08
N GLN A 131 16.16 11.37 4.35
CA GLN A 131 16.24 11.72 2.94
C GLN A 131 17.08 12.96 2.69
N ASN A 132 16.85 14.03 3.44
CA ASN A 132 17.66 15.26 3.40
C ASN A 132 19.14 14.97 3.71
N PHE A 133 19.38 14.05 4.67
CA PHE A 133 20.73 13.64 5.01
C PHE A 133 21.39 12.83 3.88
N VAL A 134 20.64 11.92 3.24
CA VAL A 134 21.08 11.12 2.08
C VAL A 134 21.42 12.02 0.90
N GLU A 135 20.59 13.03 0.60
CA GLU A 135 20.86 14.01 -0.46
C GLU A 135 22.17 14.77 -0.20
N LYS A 136 22.31 15.33 1.02
CA LYS A 136 23.54 16.04 1.40
C LYS A 136 24.78 15.15 1.37
N MET A 137 24.66 13.88 1.78
CA MET A 137 25.76 12.92 1.68
C MET A 137 26.09 12.60 0.23
N SER A 138 25.08 12.40 -0.62
CA SER A 138 25.29 12.14 -2.05
C SER A 138 25.99 13.32 -2.73
N GLU A 139 25.58 14.56 -2.41
CA GLU A 139 26.22 15.79 -2.90
C GLU A 139 27.66 15.92 -2.39
N ALA A 140 27.89 15.71 -1.11
CA ALA A 140 29.21 15.85 -0.49
C ALA A 140 30.20 14.80 -0.95
N THR A 141 29.75 13.57 -1.22
CA THR A 141 30.60 12.46 -1.64
C THR A 141 30.68 12.32 -3.16
N GLY A 142 29.77 12.97 -3.92
CA GLY A 142 29.62 12.77 -5.37
C GLY A 142 29.14 11.35 -5.72
N ARG A 143 28.54 10.59 -4.78
CA ARG A 143 28.17 9.19 -4.96
C ARG A 143 26.72 8.92 -4.57
N PRO A 144 26.01 8.03 -5.29
CA PRO A 144 24.70 7.58 -4.88
C PRO A 144 24.76 6.95 -3.48
N THR A 145 24.00 7.51 -2.56
CA THR A 145 23.93 7.08 -1.16
C THR A 145 22.54 6.54 -0.84
N THR A 146 22.46 5.50 -0.05
CA THR A 146 21.20 4.95 0.44
C THR A 146 21.30 4.62 1.92
N VAL A 147 20.26 4.96 2.71
CA VAL A 147 20.15 4.63 4.13
C VAL A 147 18.90 3.82 4.38
N MET A 148 19.06 2.65 4.99
CA MET A 148 17.97 1.86 5.54
C MET A 148 18.05 1.89 7.07
N PHE A 149 17.08 2.53 7.74
CA PHE A 149 17.05 2.68 9.19
C PHE A 149 15.90 1.91 9.82
N ASN A 150 16.20 1.13 10.85
CA ASN A 150 15.20 0.41 11.65
C ASN A 150 15.00 1.14 12.99
N LYS A 151 13.90 1.88 13.12
CA LYS A 151 13.56 2.66 14.31
C LYS A 151 13.46 1.84 15.60
N LYS A 152 12.98 0.58 15.51
CA LYS A 152 12.83 -0.27 16.71
C LYS A 152 14.18 -0.73 17.27
N LYS A 153 15.12 -1.02 16.35
CA LYS A 153 16.46 -1.48 16.72
C LYS A 153 17.45 -0.33 16.90
N GLN A 154 17.05 0.90 16.55
CA GLN A 154 17.93 2.09 16.50
C GLN A 154 19.22 1.81 15.71
N ALA A 155 19.11 1.04 14.63
CA ALA A 155 20.22 0.57 13.81
C ALA A 155 19.83 0.61 12.33
N GLY A 156 20.81 0.71 11.45
CA GLY A 156 20.57 0.80 10.03
C GLY A 156 21.76 0.38 9.20
N THR A 157 21.59 0.46 7.89
CA THR A 157 22.61 0.22 6.89
C THR A 157 22.78 1.47 6.05
N LEU A 158 24.01 1.94 5.92
CA LEU A 158 24.41 2.97 4.97
C LEU A 158 25.10 2.28 3.79
N THR A 159 24.67 2.56 2.58
CA THR A 159 25.27 2.05 1.35
C THR A 159 25.77 3.23 0.52
N LEU A 160 27.04 3.19 0.15
CA LEU A 160 27.68 4.10 -0.78
C LEU A 160 28.08 3.32 -2.04
N THR A 161 27.72 3.85 -3.20
CA THR A 161 28.07 3.23 -4.48
C THR A 161 29.43 3.72 -4.93
N PHE A 162 30.30 2.82 -5.39
CA PHE A 162 31.54 3.15 -6.08
C PHE A 162 31.46 2.68 -7.55
N PHE A 163 32.20 3.31 -8.45
CA PHE A 163 32.09 3.09 -9.90
C PHE A 163 33.18 2.20 -10.45
N ASP A 164 34.37 2.22 -9.82
CA ASP A 164 35.53 1.38 -10.17
C ASP A 164 36.42 1.16 -8.94
N LEU A 165 37.51 0.40 -9.08
CA LEU A 165 38.44 0.11 -7.98
C LEU A 165 39.18 1.33 -7.46
N ASN A 166 39.53 2.28 -8.32
CA ASN A 166 40.22 3.53 -7.89
C ASN A 166 39.23 4.38 -7.04
N ASP A 167 37.96 4.40 -7.45
CA ASP A 167 36.93 5.09 -6.70
C ASP A 167 36.63 4.37 -5.37
N PHE A 168 36.73 3.03 -5.32
CA PHE A 168 36.66 2.26 -4.09
C PHE A 168 37.78 2.62 -3.11
N ASP A 169 39.04 2.73 -3.59
CA ASP A 169 40.16 3.13 -2.79
C ASP A 169 40.02 4.58 -2.24
N ALA A 170 39.48 5.46 -3.08
CA ALA A 170 39.19 6.83 -2.66
C ALA A 170 38.09 6.85 -1.57
N LEU A 171 37.07 6.01 -1.68
CA LEU A 171 36.02 5.85 -0.68
C LEU A 171 36.56 5.27 0.62
N CYS A 172 37.45 4.25 0.56
CA CYS A 172 38.10 3.67 1.72
C CYS A 172 38.93 4.73 2.49
N ARG A 173 39.71 5.55 1.78
CA ARG A 173 40.47 6.67 2.39
C ARG A 173 39.57 7.71 3.05
N MET A 174 38.43 8.03 2.41
CA MET A 174 37.43 8.95 2.96
C MET A 174 36.80 8.41 4.25
N LEU A 175 36.62 7.10 4.36
CA LEU A 175 36.14 6.41 5.56
C LEU A 175 37.20 6.19 6.63
N GLY A 176 38.43 6.67 6.39
CA GLY A 176 39.55 6.55 7.34
C GLY A 176 40.33 5.24 7.22
N TYR A 177 40.01 4.40 6.24
CA TYR A 177 40.78 3.20 5.98
C TYR A 177 42.01 3.53 5.11
N GLN A 178 43.20 3.26 5.61
CA GLN A 178 44.46 3.32 4.88
C GLN A 178 44.96 1.88 4.72
N ASN A 179 45.22 1.50 3.46
CA ASN A 179 45.86 0.22 3.18
C ASN A 179 47.33 0.38 3.52
N ASP A 180 47.79 -0.24 4.59
CA ASP A 180 49.21 -0.23 5.00
C ASP A 180 50.07 -1.20 4.12
N GLU A 181 49.64 -1.51 2.92
CA GLU A 181 50.42 -2.29 1.94
C GLU A 181 51.26 -1.40 1.03
N ASP A 182 52.21 -0.65 1.61
CA ASP A 182 53.43 -0.25 0.98
C ASP A 182 54.58 -1.11 1.58
N PHE A 183 54.71 -2.31 1.03
CA PHE A 183 55.91 -3.09 1.17
C PHE A 183 56.73 -3.06 -0.12
#